data_3a7ab9ebfd77f7f26ab67997b4fb2030
#
_entry.id   3a7ab9ebfd77f7f26ab67997b4fb2030
#
_cell.length_a   1.000
_cell.length_b   1.000
_cell.length_c   1.000
_cell.angle_alpha   90.00
_cell.angle_beta   90.00
_cell.angle_gamma   90.00
#
_symmetry.space_group_name_H-M   'P 1'
#
loop_
_entity.id
_entity.type
_entity.pdbx_description
1 polymer ?
#
loop_
_entity_poly.entity_id
_entity_poly.type
_entity_poly.pdbx_seq_one_letter_code
_entity_poly.pdbx_strand_id
1 'polypeptide(L)'
;MGDRFDAVVVGAGAIGLTTALRLQQAGARVAVVTAEPSAATTSFVAAAVWYPTRTRFEPRVMDWATRTHDEFARQAANGVPGVVMRPTRMLLRGEAPGVPWWASALPDLRALRSGEVRAPFSGGWAFTVPTVEMSRYLPWLQQTFCAAGGTLIHRRIDALEQAGVWAPAVVNASGLGARALCGDTEVRPVRGQLVLVANPGLHTSVRDEDNVDGCTYIHPRSTDIVLGGTFEVGEWDTTPSPATASAILRRCTELLPELAGAPVLGHQVGLRPHRDGGVRLETDPRPHGRVRRLVHNYGHGGAGVTLAWGCADAATALVTGAVRPA
;
A
#
# COMPACT_ATOMS: atom_id res chain seq x y z
N MET A 1 21.24 -31.71 -1.17
CA MET A 1 20.64 -30.85 -2.22
C MET A 1 20.92 -29.42 -1.79
N GLY A 2 21.69 -28.67 -2.58
CA GLY A 2 21.95 -27.26 -2.29
C GLY A 2 20.65 -26.45 -2.42
N ASP A 3 20.54 -25.39 -1.62
CA ASP A 3 19.39 -24.50 -1.66
C ASP A 3 19.19 -23.92 -3.07
N ARG A 4 17.98 -24.06 -3.59
CA ARG A 4 17.65 -23.61 -4.97
C ARG A 4 17.65 -22.08 -5.08
N PHE A 5 17.32 -21.38 -3.96
CA PHE A 5 17.28 -19.93 -3.86
C PHE A 5 18.07 -19.47 -2.64
N ASP A 6 18.47 -18.22 -2.64
CA ASP A 6 19.15 -17.58 -1.51
C ASP A 6 18.12 -17.01 -0.52
N ALA A 7 16.95 -16.56 -1.04
CA ALA A 7 15.84 -16.08 -0.24
C ALA A 7 14.48 -16.48 -0.85
N VAL A 8 13.49 -16.67 0.03
CA VAL A 8 12.07 -16.82 -0.32
C VAL A 8 11.26 -15.72 0.35
N VAL A 9 10.38 -15.09 -0.43
CA VAL A 9 9.39 -14.12 0.07
C VAL A 9 8.02 -14.79 0.07
N VAL A 10 7.33 -14.76 1.21
CA VAL A 10 5.98 -15.29 1.38
C VAL A 10 4.96 -14.16 1.20
N GLY A 11 4.22 -14.22 0.11
CA GLY A 11 3.20 -13.24 -0.29
C GLY A 11 3.56 -12.48 -1.57
N ALA A 12 2.63 -12.40 -2.53
CA ALA A 12 2.78 -11.73 -3.82
C ALA A 12 1.99 -10.39 -3.91
N GLY A 13 1.76 -9.73 -2.78
CA GLY A 13 1.26 -8.36 -2.73
C GLY A 13 2.37 -7.33 -2.98
N ALA A 14 2.03 -6.04 -2.86
CA ALA A 14 2.99 -4.94 -3.07
C ALA A 14 4.26 -5.11 -2.22
N ILE A 15 4.10 -5.40 -0.91
CA ILE A 15 5.23 -5.57 0.01
C ILE A 15 6.13 -6.74 -0.40
N GLY A 16 5.53 -7.88 -0.76
CA GLY A 16 6.31 -9.05 -1.13
C GLY A 16 7.05 -8.88 -2.44
N LEU A 17 6.39 -8.36 -3.48
CA LEU A 17 7.02 -8.19 -4.79
C LEU A 17 8.10 -7.10 -4.79
N THR A 18 7.90 -5.98 -4.10
CA THR A 18 8.94 -4.95 -3.96
C THR A 18 10.15 -5.48 -3.18
N THR A 19 9.92 -6.25 -2.10
CA THR A 19 10.99 -6.91 -1.35
C THR A 19 11.76 -7.92 -2.20
N ALA A 20 11.06 -8.74 -2.98
CA ALA A 20 11.68 -9.72 -3.86
C ALA A 20 12.57 -9.04 -4.93
N LEU A 21 12.09 -7.94 -5.52
CA LEU A 21 12.86 -7.16 -6.49
C LEU A 21 14.11 -6.52 -5.84
N ARG A 22 14.01 -5.98 -4.63
CA ARG A 22 15.19 -5.42 -3.93
C ARG A 22 16.22 -6.50 -3.59
N LEU A 23 15.78 -7.69 -3.17
CA LEU A 23 16.67 -8.83 -2.95
C LEU A 23 17.38 -9.26 -4.23
N GLN A 24 16.67 -9.32 -5.38
CA GLN A 24 17.30 -9.60 -6.68
C GLN A 24 18.31 -8.54 -7.08
N GLN A 25 17.99 -7.25 -6.89
CA GLN A 25 18.90 -6.13 -7.14
C GLN A 25 20.13 -6.18 -6.25
N ALA A 26 20.03 -6.81 -5.07
CA ALA A 26 21.17 -7.10 -4.19
C ALA A 26 21.93 -8.38 -4.57
N GLY A 27 21.58 -9.04 -5.71
CA GLY A 27 22.27 -10.21 -6.24
C GLY A 27 21.75 -11.57 -5.76
N ALA A 28 20.64 -11.60 -4.99
CA ALA A 28 20.09 -12.86 -4.50
C ALA A 28 19.23 -13.56 -5.56
N ARG A 29 19.29 -14.90 -5.59
CA ARG A 29 18.32 -15.74 -6.29
C ARG A 29 17.07 -15.84 -5.43
N VAL A 30 15.93 -15.35 -5.91
CA VAL A 30 14.73 -15.17 -5.11
C VAL A 30 13.55 -15.95 -5.68
N ALA A 31 12.79 -16.63 -4.81
CA ALA A 31 11.45 -17.10 -5.10
C ALA A 31 10.41 -16.32 -4.29
N VAL A 32 9.22 -16.17 -4.86
CA VAL A 32 8.03 -15.68 -4.15
C VAL A 32 7.05 -16.84 -4.03
N VAL A 33 6.64 -17.17 -2.81
CA VAL A 33 5.63 -18.20 -2.53
C VAL A 33 4.32 -17.51 -2.20
N THR A 34 3.25 -17.86 -2.88
CA THR A 34 1.95 -17.24 -2.70
C THR A 34 0.82 -18.27 -2.77
N ALA A 35 -0.17 -18.13 -1.88
CA ALA A 35 -1.36 -18.97 -1.90
C ALA A 35 -2.33 -18.58 -3.03
N GLU A 36 -2.38 -17.28 -3.34
CA GLU A 36 -3.32 -16.70 -4.28
C GLU A 36 -2.56 -15.89 -5.35
N PRO A 37 -3.12 -15.72 -6.54
CA PRO A 37 -2.53 -14.83 -7.54
C PRO A 37 -2.49 -13.38 -7.04
N SER A 38 -1.57 -12.57 -7.55
CA SER A 38 -1.40 -11.18 -7.14
C SER A 38 -2.68 -10.34 -7.29
N ALA A 39 -3.51 -10.66 -8.28
CA ALA A 39 -4.81 -10.02 -8.50
C ALA A 39 -5.86 -10.28 -7.39
N ALA A 40 -5.69 -11.33 -6.59
CA ALA A 40 -6.56 -11.63 -5.45
C ALA A 40 -6.05 -11.01 -4.13
N THR A 41 -4.94 -10.27 -4.16
CA THR A 41 -4.39 -9.65 -2.95
C THR A 41 -5.08 -8.34 -2.61
N THR A 42 -5.05 -7.96 -1.33
CA THR A 42 -5.50 -6.63 -0.89
C THR A 42 -4.80 -5.49 -1.63
N SER A 43 -3.56 -5.69 -2.06
CA SER A 43 -2.80 -4.70 -2.81
C SER A 43 -3.45 -4.35 -4.15
N PHE A 44 -4.08 -5.32 -4.82
CA PHE A 44 -4.69 -5.11 -6.14
C PHE A 44 -5.88 -4.14 -6.11
N VAL A 45 -6.65 -4.15 -5.02
CA VAL A 45 -7.84 -3.29 -4.86
C VAL A 45 -7.53 -1.98 -4.14
N ALA A 46 -6.27 -1.73 -3.78
CA ALA A 46 -5.89 -0.49 -3.10
C ALA A 46 -6.09 0.73 -4.01
N ALA A 47 -6.60 1.83 -3.45
CA ALA A 47 -6.71 3.12 -4.14
C ALA A 47 -5.34 3.71 -4.46
N ALA A 48 -4.37 3.41 -3.60
CA ALA A 48 -2.93 3.56 -3.74
C ALA A 48 -2.45 4.95 -4.17
N VAL A 49 -2.76 5.92 -3.38
CA VAL A 49 -2.09 7.23 -3.37
C VAL A 49 -1.04 7.22 -2.26
N TRP A 50 0.16 7.71 -2.55
CA TRP A 50 1.18 7.87 -1.51
C TRP A 50 0.69 8.90 -0.49
N TYR A 51 0.42 8.42 0.69
CA TYR A 51 -0.06 9.22 1.79
C TYR A 51 0.09 8.45 3.09
N PRO A 52 0.95 8.90 4.03
CA PRO A 52 1.21 8.19 5.29
C PRO A 52 0.09 8.45 6.32
N THR A 53 -1.17 8.25 5.89
CA THR A 53 -2.34 8.41 6.75
C THR A 53 -2.49 7.23 7.71
N ARG A 54 -3.05 7.51 8.88
CA ARG A 54 -3.38 6.49 9.90
C ARG A 54 -2.19 5.61 10.30
N THR A 55 -0.98 6.16 10.16
CA THR A 55 0.25 5.61 10.71
C THR A 55 0.71 6.52 11.86
N ARG A 56 1.35 5.92 12.87
CA ARG A 56 2.04 6.73 13.88
C ARG A 56 3.27 7.36 13.27
N PHE A 57 3.57 8.60 13.67
CA PHE A 57 4.89 9.16 13.42
C PHE A 57 5.94 8.34 14.17
N GLU A 58 6.83 7.75 13.41
CA GLU A 58 8.07 7.14 13.88
C GLU A 58 9.15 7.51 12.86
N PRO A 59 10.40 7.83 13.27
CA PRO A 59 11.47 8.18 12.32
C PRO A 59 11.66 7.14 11.22
N ARG A 60 11.59 5.84 11.56
CA ARG A 60 11.69 4.74 10.58
C ARG A 60 10.54 4.73 9.57
N VAL A 61 9.31 5.05 10.00
CA VAL A 61 8.14 5.12 9.12
C VAL A 61 8.28 6.28 8.16
N MET A 62 8.80 7.41 8.63
CA MET A 62 9.09 8.56 7.78
C MET A 62 10.18 8.24 6.74
N ASP A 63 11.28 7.58 7.14
CA ASP A 63 12.33 7.15 6.20
C ASP A 63 11.76 6.20 5.13
N TRP A 64 10.98 5.19 5.52
CA TRP A 64 10.36 4.27 4.57
C TRP A 64 9.39 4.98 3.62
N ALA A 65 8.59 5.92 4.13
CA ALA A 65 7.65 6.68 3.31
C ALA A 65 8.40 7.56 2.30
N THR A 66 9.45 8.27 2.73
CA THR A 66 10.26 9.14 1.86
C THR A 66 10.95 8.33 0.75
N ARG A 67 11.63 7.23 1.10
CA ARG A 67 12.26 6.34 0.10
C ARG A 67 11.26 5.79 -0.89
N THR A 68 10.06 5.47 -0.44
CA THR A 68 8.99 4.99 -1.31
C THR A 68 8.49 6.08 -2.23
N HIS A 69 8.34 7.31 -1.73
CA HIS A 69 7.99 8.47 -2.55
C HIS A 69 9.00 8.69 -3.67
N ASP A 70 10.28 8.74 -3.34
CA ASP A 70 11.37 8.98 -4.28
C ASP A 70 11.46 7.87 -5.34
N GLU A 71 11.30 6.61 -4.93
CA GLU A 71 11.27 5.49 -5.87
C GLU A 71 10.06 5.58 -6.82
N PHE A 72 8.87 5.91 -6.33
CA PHE A 72 7.72 6.10 -7.19
C PHE A 72 7.85 7.33 -8.11
N ALA A 73 8.43 8.43 -7.62
CA ALA A 73 8.72 9.60 -8.46
C ALA A 73 9.67 9.24 -9.61
N ARG A 74 10.73 8.48 -9.32
CA ARG A 74 11.65 7.94 -10.32
C ARG A 74 10.93 7.00 -11.31
N GLN A 75 10.06 6.13 -10.83
CA GLN A 75 9.28 5.21 -11.66
C GLN A 75 8.30 5.97 -12.57
N ALA A 76 7.62 6.99 -12.05
CA ALA A 76 6.74 7.85 -12.85
C ALA A 76 7.49 8.56 -13.98
N ALA A 77 8.69 9.11 -13.68
CA ALA A 77 9.55 9.74 -14.69
C ALA A 77 10.03 8.76 -15.78
N ASN A 78 10.17 7.48 -15.43
CA ASN A 78 10.55 6.42 -16.38
C ASN A 78 9.35 5.73 -17.07
N GLY A 79 8.12 6.24 -16.88
CA GLY A 79 6.93 5.71 -17.53
C GLY A 79 6.51 4.31 -17.07
N VAL A 80 6.83 3.93 -15.83
CA VAL A 80 6.43 2.63 -15.28
C VAL A 80 4.91 2.52 -15.27
N PRO A 81 4.33 1.41 -15.79
CA PRO A 81 2.89 1.24 -15.90
C PRO A 81 2.15 1.46 -14.58
N GLY A 82 1.16 2.34 -14.60
CA GLY A 82 0.30 2.62 -13.46
C GLY A 82 0.88 3.59 -12.43
N VAL A 83 2.09 4.13 -12.59
CA VAL A 83 2.68 5.09 -11.66
C VAL A 83 2.68 6.48 -12.28
N VAL A 84 2.05 7.44 -11.61
CA VAL A 84 2.02 8.85 -12.04
C VAL A 84 2.16 9.78 -10.85
N MET A 85 2.83 10.91 -11.04
CA MET A 85 2.81 12.02 -10.09
C MET A 85 1.52 12.83 -10.30
N ARG A 86 0.70 12.96 -9.25
CA ARG A 86 -0.63 13.54 -9.38
C ARG A 86 -0.84 14.68 -8.38
N PRO A 87 -1.32 15.85 -8.85
CA PRO A 87 -1.78 16.92 -7.98
C PRO A 87 -2.86 16.43 -7.03
N THR A 88 -2.74 16.81 -5.77
CA THR A 88 -3.67 16.41 -4.71
C THR A 88 -4.08 17.62 -3.89
N ARG A 89 -5.36 17.70 -3.56
CA ARG A 89 -5.94 18.68 -2.63
C ARG A 89 -6.49 17.93 -1.42
N MET A 90 -5.95 18.24 -0.25
CA MET A 90 -6.46 17.77 1.03
C MET A 90 -7.23 18.91 1.67
N LEU A 91 -8.53 18.74 1.78
CA LEU A 91 -9.44 19.72 2.35
C LEU A 91 -9.69 19.41 3.82
N LEU A 92 -9.81 20.44 4.63
CA LEU A 92 -9.90 20.35 6.09
C LEU A 92 -11.10 21.15 6.58
N ARG A 93 -11.83 20.58 7.56
CA ARG A 93 -12.96 21.20 8.24
C ARG A 93 -12.49 21.60 9.65
N GLY A 94 -12.83 22.73 10.17
CA GLY A 94 -12.41 23.19 11.50
C GLY A 94 -11.13 24.04 11.47
N GLU A 95 -10.47 24.21 12.61
CA GLU A 95 -9.25 25.02 12.70
C GLU A 95 -8.15 24.46 11.82
N ALA A 96 -7.36 25.35 11.19
CA ALA A 96 -6.27 24.95 10.33
C ALA A 96 -5.26 24.09 11.12
N PRO A 97 -5.08 22.81 10.77
CA PRO A 97 -4.11 21.98 11.44
C PRO A 97 -2.71 22.49 11.17
N GLY A 98 -1.80 22.22 12.09
CA GLY A 98 -0.39 22.46 11.88
C GLY A 98 0.15 21.73 10.64
N VAL A 99 1.37 22.06 10.24
CA VAL A 99 2.03 21.40 9.12
C VAL A 99 2.09 19.89 9.37
N PRO A 100 1.63 19.06 8.43
CA PRO A 100 1.63 17.60 8.59
C PRO A 100 3.06 17.08 8.85
N TRP A 101 3.22 16.08 9.71
CA TRP A 101 4.52 15.50 10.05
C TRP A 101 5.28 14.91 8.84
N TRP A 102 4.57 14.54 7.79
CA TRP A 102 5.12 14.02 6.54
C TRP A 102 5.45 15.13 5.50
N ALA A 103 5.24 16.38 5.84
CA ALA A 103 5.45 17.53 4.93
C ALA A 103 6.88 17.61 4.38
N SER A 104 7.86 17.19 5.16
CA SER A 104 9.28 17.22 4.75
C SER A 104 9.59 16.33 3.54
N ALA A 105 8.75 15.35 3.23
CA ALA A 105 8.88 14.54 2.02
C ALA A 105 8.34 15.23 0.75
N LEU A 106 7.63 16.34 0.87
CA LEU A 106 6.93 17.00 -0.23
C LEU A 106 7.40 18.44 -0.41
N PRO A 107 8.33 18.67 -1.36
CA PRO A 107 8.92 20.01 -1.57
C PRO A 107 7.92 21.04 -2.11
N ASP A 108 6.82 20.59 -2.73
CA ASP A 108 5.76 21.43 -3.31
C ASP A 108 4.53 21.60 -2.40
N LEU A 109 4.59 21.07 -1.16
CA LEU A 109 3.47 21.20 -0.23
C LEU A 109 3.24 22.68 0.13
N ARG A 110 2.00 23.13 -0.09
CA ARG A 110 1.57 24.47 0.28
C ARG A 110 0.16 24.48 0.87
N ALA A 111 -0.09 25.47 1.70
CA ALA A 111 -1.46 25.74 2.14
C ALA A 111 -2.32 26.19 0.94
N LEU A 112 -3.59 25.80 0.95
CA LEU A 112 -4.58 26.33 0.01
C LEU A 112 -4.86 27.81 0.32
N ARG A 113 -4.98 28.64 -0.73
CA ARG A 113 -5.34 30.05 -0.61
C ARG A 113 -6.84 30.19 -0.32
N SER A 114 -7.25 31.30 0.23
CA SER A 114 -8.67 31.55 0.56
C SER A 114 -9.63 31.36 -0.63
N GLY A 115 -9.23 31.73 -1.84
CA GLY A 115 -10.02 31.52 -3.06
C GLY A 115 -10.05 30.07 -3.57
N GLU A 116 -9.21 29.19 -3.06
CA GLU A 116 -9.15 27.77 -3.42
C GLU A 116 -10.00 26.90 -2.46
N VAL A 117 -10.51 27.47 -1.39
CA VAL A 117 -11.29 26.80 -0.34
C VAL A 117 -12.70 27.35 -0.35
N ARG A 118 -13.71 26.46 -0.28
CA ARG A 118 -15.13 26.81 -0.19
C ARG A 118 -15.75 26.15 1.03
N ALA A 119 -16.79 26.77 1.60
CA ALA A 119 -17.55 26.14 2.66
C ALA A 119 -17.99 24.72 2.24
N PRO A 120 -17.98 23.75 3.15
CA PRO A 120 -17.79 23.85 4.61
C PRO A 120 -16.32 23.77 5.07
N PHE A 121 -15.35 23.84 4.14
CA PHE A 121 -13.92 23.73 4.46
C PHE A 121 -13.35 25.08 4.93
N SER A 122 -12.45 25.03 5.89
CA SER A 122 -11.74 26.17 6.46
C SER A 122 -10.34 26.36 5.91
N GLY A 123 -9.76 25.31 5.30
CA GLY A 123 -8.40 25.29 4.80
C GLY A 123 -8.06 24.00 4.10
N GLY A 124 -6.77 23.79 3.91
CA GLY A 124 -6.26 22.56 3.33
C GLY A 124 -4.84 22.70 2.79
N TRP A 125 -4.39 21.64 2.15
CA TRP A 125 -3.07 21.51 1.57
C TRP A 125 -3.16 21.13 0.09
N ALA A 126 -2.27 21.68 -0.72
CA ALA A 126 -2.02 21.25 -2.11
C ALA A 126 -0.61 20.72 -2.22
N PHE A 127 -0.45 19.60 -2.90
CA PHE A 127 0.84 18.92 -3.10
C PHE A 127 0.73 17.92 -4.27
N THR A 128 1.87 17.44 -4.76
CA THR A 128 1.93 16.41 -5.79
C THR A 128 2.53 15.13 -5.21
N VAL A 129 1.84 14.00 -5.40
CA VAL A 129 2.29 12.72 -4.86
C VAL A 129 2.10 11.58 -5.87
N PRO A 130 2.87 10.49 -5.71
CA PRO A 130 2.64 9.28 -6.48
C PRO A 130 1.22 8.74 -6.28
N THR A 131 0.55 8.52 -7.39
CA THR A 131 -0.67 7.71 -7.48
C THR A 131 -0.33 6.45 -8.25
N VAL A 132 -0.69 5.29 -7.67
CA VAL A 132 -0.30 3.99 -8.22
C VAL A 132 -1.56 3.20 -8.58
N GLU A 133 -1.75 2.95 -9.86
CA GLU A 133 -2.85 2.15 -10.38
C GLU A 133 -2.51 0.67 -10.23
N MET A 134 -2.92 0.06 -9.13
CA MET A 134 -2.47 -1.27 -8.70
C MET A 134 -2.84 -2.38 -9.66
N SER A 135 -3.94 -2.25 -10.40
CA SER A 135 -4.35 -3.19 -11.46
C SER A 135 -3.36 -3.24 -12.64
N ARG A 136 -2.54 -2.21 -12.82
CA ARG A 136 -1.46 -2.14 -13.84
C ARG A 136 -0.09 -2.36 -13.21
N TYR A 137 0.12 -1.79 -12.04
CA TYR A 137 1.42 -1.79 -11.38
C TYR A 137 1.81 -3.17 -10.82
N LEU A 138 0.86 -3.87 -10.18
CA LEU A 138 1.15 -5.16 -9.57
C LEU A 138 1.53 -6.26 -10.60
N PRO A 139 0.83 -6.38 -11.76
CA PRO A 139 1.29 -7.23 -12.85
C PRO A 139 2.65 -6.84 -13.39
N TRP A 140 2.95 -5.54 -13.51
CA TRP A 140 4.26 -5.07 -13.93
C TRP A 140 5.37 -5.47 -12.94
N LEU A 141 5.14 -5.33 -11.62
CA LEU A 141 6.09 -5.79 -10.59
C LEU A 141 6.37 -7.28 -10.74
N GLN A 142 5.31 -8.09 -10.91
CA GLN A 142 5.44 -9.53 -11.06
C GLN A 142 6.22 -9.90 -12.34
N GLN A 143 5.89 -9.26 -13.46
CA GLN A 143 6.61 -9.47 -14.73
C GLN A 143 8.08 -9.08 -14.62
N THR A 144 8.38 -7.93 -14.01
CA THR A 144 9.75 -7.45 -13.79
C THR A 144 10.54 -8.42 -12.91
N PHE A 145 9.91 -8.93 -11.83
CA PHE A 145 10.51 -9.95 -10.96
C PHE A 145 10.84 -11.24 -11.73
N CYS A 146 9.91 -11.75 -12.52
CA CYS A 146 10.13 -12.97 -13.31
C CYS A 146 11.16 -12.75 -14.42
N ALA A 147 11.14 -11.61 -15.11
CA ALA A 147 12.11 -11.28 -16.17
C ALA A 147 13.54 -11.15 -15.62
N ALA A 148 13.69 -10.76 -14.36
CA ALA A 148 14.98 -10.74 -13.66
C ALA A 148 15.40 -12.13 -13.09
N GLY A 149 14.77 -13.22 -13.55
CA GLY A 149 15.09 -14.60 -13.14
C GLY A 149 14.41 -15.05 -11.84
N GLY A 150 13.47 -14.29 -11.32
CA GLY A 150 12.67 -14.68 -10.15
C GLY A 150 11.69 -15.81 -10.45
N THR A 151 11.41 -16.63 -9.46
CA THR A 151 10.46 -17.74 -9.58
C THR A 151 9.23 -17.49 -8.71
N LEU A 152 8.05 -17.58 -9.31
CA LEU A 152 6.78 -17.53 -8.59
C LEU A 152 6.31 -18.97 -8.30
N ILE A 153 6.04 -19.28 -7.04
CA ILE A 153 5.59 -20.59 -6.57
C ILE A 153 4.17 -20.45 -6.03
N HIS A 154 3.20 -20.98 -6.76
CA HIS A 154 1.82 -21.01 -6.30
C HIS A 154 1.62 -22.16 -5.31
N ARG A 155 1.70 -21.84 -4.03
CA ARG A 155 1.53 -22.81 -2.95
C ARG A 155 1.09 -22.12 -1.66
N ARG A 156 0.05 -22.65 -1.02
CA ARG A 156 -0.30 -22.31 0.35
C ARG A 156 0.67 -23.02 1.32
N ILE A 157 1.16 -22.27 2.29
CA ILE A 157 1.91 -22.79 3.43
C ILE A 157 1.16 -22.48 4.71
N ASP A 158 1.24 -23.38 5.68
CA ASP A 158 0.57 -23.25 6.97
C ASP A 158 1.55 -22.91 8.10
N ALA A 159 2.85 -22.96 7.80
CA ALA A 159 3.93 -22.57 8.71
C ALA A 159 5.10 -21.99 7.90
N LEU A 160 5.79 -20.99 8.44
CA LEU A 160 6.91 -20.33 7.77
C LEU A 160 8.12 -21.25 7.58
N GLU A 161 8.28 -22.25 8.46
CA GLU A 161 9.31 -23.28 8.37
C GLU A 161 9.22 -24.09 7.07
N GLN A 162 8.02 -24.24 6.52
CA GLN A 162 7.82 -24.93 5.24
C GLN A 162 8.53 -24.22 4.08
N ALA A 163 8.72 -22.91 4.19
CA ALA A 163 9.45 -22.13 3.18
C ALA A 163 10.96 -22.46 3.18
N GLY A 164 11.48 -23.01 4.26
CA GLY A 164 12.89 -23.45 4.38
C GLY A 164 13.28 -24.59 3.45
N VAL A 165 12.34 -25.22 2.74
CA VAL A 165 12.67 -26.22 1.68
C VAL A 165 13.19 -25.56 0.39
N TRP A 166 12.95 -24.26 0.22
CA TRP A 166 13.36 -23.52 -0.98
C TRP A 166 14.59 -22.64 -0.74
N ALA A 167 14.72 -22.05 0.48
CA ALA A 167 15.82 -21.14 0.81
C ALA A 167 16.09 -21.08 2.32
N PRO A 168 17.33 -20.75 2.73
CA PRO A 168 17.69 -20.54 4.12
C PRO A 168 17.21 -19.20 4.69
N ALA A 169 16.95 -18.20 3.84
CA ALA A 169 16.38 -16.93 4.23
C ALA A 169 14.91 -16.82 3.80
N VAL A 170 14.04 -16.41 4.71
CA VAL A 170 12.59 -16.26 4.46
C VAL A 170 12.16 -14.85 4.87
N VAL A 171 11.42 -14.18 3.98
CA VAL A 171 10.74 -12.93 4.32
C VAL A 171 9.24 -13.17 4.39
N ASN A 172 8.64 -12.92 5.53
CA ASN A 172 7.20 -13.00 5.72
C ASN A 172 6.54 -11.67 5.35
N ALA A 173 5.96 -11.61 4.15
CA ALA A 173 5.18 -10.48 3.62
C ALA A 173 3.72 -10.89 3.37
N SER A 174 3.18 -11.79 4.18
CA SER A 174 1.89 -12.46 3.97
C SER A 174 0.65 -11.63 4.34
N GLY A 175 0.82 -10.36 4.73
CA GLY A 175 -0.31 -9.47 5.07
C GLY A 175 -1.16 -10.02 6.20
N LEU A 176 -2.47 -10.24 5.97
CA LEU A 176 -3.36 -10.85 6.97
C LEU A 176 -2.98 -12.30 7.31
N GLY A 177 -2.34 -13.01 6.38
CA GLY A 177 -1.86 -14.39 6.63
C GLY A 177 -0.85 -14.47 7.76
N ALA A 178 -0.16 -13.37 8.09
CA ALA A 178 0.77 -13.31 9.22
C ALA A 178 0.08 -13.61 10.57
N ARG A 179 -1.21 -13.31 10.71
CA ARG A 179 -1.98 -13.67 11.90
C ARG A 179 -1.87 -15.16 12.21
N ALA A 180 -2.10 -16.01 11.22
CA ALA A 180 -2.02 -17.47 11.38
C ALA A 180 -0.56 -17.97 11.36
N LEU A 181 0.24 -17.52 10.38
CA LEU A 181 1.61 -18.00 10.17
C LEU A 181 2.57 -17.66 11.32
N CYS A 182 2.31 -16.59 12.08
CA CYS A 182 3.15 -16.15 13.20
C CYS A 182 2.46 -16.24 14.56
N GLY A 183 1.17 -16.59 14.61
CA GLY A 183 0.36 -16.46 15.82
C GLY A 183 0.21 -15.01 16.29
N ASP A 184 0.32 -14.03 15.37
CA ASP A 184 0.29 -12.62 15.72
C ASP A 184 -1.16 -12.12 15.81
N THR A 185 -1.71 -12.10 17.02
CA THR A 185 -3.10 -11.71 17.30
C THR A 185 -3.35 -10.21 17.13
N GLU A 186 -2.31 -9.37 17.06
CA GLU A 186 -2.43 -7.94 16.77
C GLU A 186 -2.79 -7.68 15.30
N VAL A 187 -2.56 -8.65 14.41
CA VAL A 187 -2.95 -8.55 13.00
C VAL A 187 -4.45 -8.77 12.85
N ARG A 188 -5.15 -7.79 12.30
CA ARG A 188 -6.59 -7.83 12.04
C ARG A 188 -6.94 -7.09 10.75
N PRO A 189 -8.07 -7.44 10.11
CA PRO A 189 -8.52 -6.72 8.92
C PRO A 189 -9.06 -5.35 9.30
N VAL A 190 -8.86 -4.40 8.39
CA VAL A 190 -9.65 -3.18 8.34
C VAL A 190 -10.28 -3.12 6.96
N ARG A 191 -11.57 -3.44 6.93
CA ARG A 191 -12.34 -3.50 5.69
C ARG A 191 -12.49 -2.10 5.09
N GLY A 192 -12.32 -2.00 3.78
CA GLY A 192 -12.56 -0.78 3.03
C GLY A 192 -13.30 -1.07 1.74
N GLN A 193 -14.47 -0.46 1.57
CA GLN A 193 -15.22 -0.50 0.33
C GLN A 193 -14.92 0.74 -0.52
N LEU A 194 -14.83 0.54 -1.82
CA LEU A 194 -14.59 1.54 -2.86
C LEU A 194 -15.67 1.45 -3.93
N VAL A 195 -15.90 2.58 -4.61
CA VAL A 195 -16.71 2.64 -5.82
C VAL A 195 -15.83 3.12 -6.97
N LEU A 196 -15.94 2.47 -8.12
CA LEU A 196 -15.27 2.86 -9.35
C LEU A 196 -16.29 3.55 -10.26
N VAL A 197 -15.94 4.73 -10.77
CA VAL A 197 -16.77 5.46 -11.74
C VAL A 197 -15.94 5.83 -12.97
N ALA A 198 -16.60 6.05 -14.10
CA ALA A 198 -15.95 6.55 -15.29
C ALA A 198 -15.34 7.94 -15.01
N ASN A 199 -14.16 8.21 -15.58
CA ASN A 199 -13.50 9.48 -15.37
C ASN A 199 -14.03 10.53 -16.39
N PRO A 200 -14.70 11.60 -15.93
CA PRO A 200 -15.17 12.67 -16.80
C PRO A 200 -14.05 13.65 -17.22
N GLY A 201 -12.80 13.33 -17.01
CA GLY A 201 -11.65 14.18 -17.35
C GLY A 201 -10.96 14.80 -16.13
N LEU A 202 -11.18 14.25 -14.94
CA LEU A 202 -10.53 14.75 -13.73
C LEU A 202 -9.09 14.24 -13.63
N HIS A 203 -8.20 15.12 -13.15
CA HIS A 203 -6.77 14.84 -13.03
C HIS A 203 -6.20 15.12 -11.64
N THR A 204 -6.97 15.77 -10.77
CA THR A 204 -6.54 16.11 -9.40
C THR A 204 -7.20 15.19 -8.40
N SER A 205 -6.42 14.58 -7.51
CA SER A 205 -6.95 13.87 -6.35
C SER A 205 -7.51 14.86 -5.34
N VAL A 206 -8.67 14.53 -4.74
CA VAL A 206 -9.30 15.37 -3.70
C VAL A 206 -9.63 14.50 -2.50
N ARG A 207 -9.36 15.01 -1.30
CA ARG A 207 -9.65 14.34 -0.04
C ARG A 207 -10.32 15.30 0.93
N ASP A 208 -11.31 14.78 1.66
CA ASP A 208 -11.94 15.42 2.82
C ASP A 208 -11.60 14.55 4.04
N GLU A 209 -10.61 14.99 4.81
CA GLU A 209 -10.05 14.19 5.91
C GLU A 209 -10.98 14.16 7.13
N ASP A 210 -11.76 15.23 7.33
CA ASP A 210 -12.56 15.45 8.52
C ASP A 210 -14.05 15.25 8.26
N ASN A 211 -14.43 14.54 7.21
CA ASN A 211 -15.82 14.29 6.88
C ASN A 211 -16.48 13.42 7.95
N VAL A 212 -17.46 13.98 8.65
CA VAL A 212 -18.19 13.31 9.75
C VAL A 212 -18.99 12.09 9.27
N ASP A 213 -19.38 12.07 7.99
CA ASP A 213 -20.13 10.98 7.37
C ASP A 213 -19.22 9.83 6.87
N GLY A 214 -17.93 9.96 7.06
CA GLY A 214 -16.93 8.93 6.76
C GLY A 214 -15.83 9.36 5.81
N CYS A 215 -14.84 8.51 5.71
CA CYS A 215 -13.66 8.72 4.86
C CYS A 215 -14.07 9.06 3.43
N THR A 216 -13.65 10.22 2.92
CA THR A 216 -14.05 10.70 1.60
C THR A 216 -12.82 11.08 0.78
N TYR A 217 -12.64 10.41 -0.35
CA TYR A 217 -11.58 10.73 -1.31
C TYR A 217 -11.97 10.35 -2.74
N ILE A 218 -11.38 11.08 -3.68
CA ILE A 218 -11.60 10.96 -5.12
C ILE A 218 -10.22 10.87 -5.74
N HIS A 219 -9.86 9.70 -6.29
CA HIS A 219 -8.55 9.46 -6.89
C HIS A 219 -8.69 9.07 -8.35
N PRO A 220 -8.51 10.04 -9.29
CA PRO A 220 -8.52 9.76 -10.71
C PRO A 220 -7.39 8.80 -11.11
N ARG A 221 -7.71 7.83 -11.96
CA ARG A 221 -6.76 6.92 -12.59
C ARG A 221 -6.78 7.11 -14.11
N SER A 222 -6.15 6.23 -14.88
CA SER A 222 -6.05 6.37 -16.33
C SER A 222 -7.40 6.26 -17.05
N THR A 223 -8.29 5.39 -16.56
CA THR A 223 -9.58 5.08 -17.20
C THR A 223 -10.79 5.28 -16.29
N ASP A 224 -10.58 5.36 -15.00
CA ASP A 224 -11.63 5.46 -14.00
C ASP A 224 -11.23 6.39 -12.84
N ILE A 225 -12.14 6.53 -11.90
CA ILE A 225 -11.91 7.21 -10.64
C ILE A 225 -12.24 6.26 -9.49
N VAL A 226 -11.35 6.14 -8.53
CA VAL A 226 -11.62 5.48 -7.27
C VAL A 226 -12.27 6.47 -6.32
N LEU A 227 -13.47 6.15 -5.88
CA LEU A 227 -14.19 6.87 -4.83
C LEU A 227 -14.13 6.08 -3.53
N GLY A 228 -13.76 6.71 -2.46
CA GLY A 228 -13.65 6.05 -1.17
C GLY A 228 -14.19 6.86 -0.02
N GLY A 229 -14.39 6.26 1.08
CA GLY A 229 -14.41 4.82 1.30
C GLY A 229 -14.88 4.52 2.72
N THR A 230 -14.60 3.30 3.17
CA THR A 230 -14.87 2.89 4.54
C THR A 230 -13.62 2.47 5.29
N PHE A 231 -13.73 2.39 6.62
CA PHE A 231 -12.68 1.96 7.53
C PHE A 231 -13.31 1.18 8.69
N GLU A 232 -13.59 -0.10 8.43
CA GLU A 232 -14.35 -0.97 9.34
C GLU A 232 -13.39 -1.96 10.00
N VAL A 233 -13.09 -1.71 11.28
CA VAL A 233 -12.10 -2.47 12.04
C VAL A 233 -12.66 -3.83 12.44
N GLY A 234 -11.91 -4.91 12.16
CA GLY A 234 -12.28 -6.27 12.53
C GLY A 234 -13.28 -6.95 11.59
N GLU A 235 -13.77 -6.24 10.57
CA GLU A 235 -14.74 -6.79 9.61
C GLU A 235 -14.03 -7.61 8.52
N TRP A 236 -14.50 -8.85 8.34
CA TRP A 236 -13.94 -9.83 7.39
C TRP A 236 -14.77 -9.99 6.11
N ASP A 237 -16.03 -9.55 6.09
CA ASP A 237 -16.88 -9.69 4.92
C ASP A 237 -16.35 -8.87 3.75
N THR A 238 -16.09 -9.53 2.62
CA THR A 238 -15.63 -8.91 1.38
C THR A 238 -16.75 -8.62 0.40
N THR A 239 -18.01 -8.87 0.78
CA THR A 239 -19.18 -8.57 -0.05
C THR A 239 -19.43 -7.07 -0.10
N PRO A 240 -19.52 -6.44 -1.29
CA PRO A 240 -19.87 -5.05 -1.41
C PRO A 240 -21.30 -4.77 -0.90
N SER A 241 -21.45 -3.75 -0.06
CA SER A 241 -22.75 -3.25 0.43
C SER A 241 -23.29 -2.17 -0.50
N PRO A 242 -24.51 -2.33 -1.06
CA PRO A 242 -25.13 -1.29 -1.89
C PRO A 242 -25.40 0.00 -1.12
N ALA A 243 -25.78 -0.07 0.15
CA ALA A 243 -26.00 1.10 1.00
C ALA A 243 -24.70 1.88 1.21
N THR A 244 -23.60 1.19 1.49
CA THR A 244 -22.26 1.78 1.61
C THR A 244 -21.83 2.44 0.30
N ALA A 245 -22.06 1.78 -0.85
CA ALA A 245 -21.73 2.33 -2.15
C ALA A 245 -22.49 3.64 -2.43
N SER A 246 -23.81 3.66 -2.14
CA SER A 246 -24.62 4.87 -2.28
C SER A 246 -24.14 6.01 -1.38
N ALA A 247 -23.74 5.71 -0.15
CA ALA A 247 -23.19 6.71 0.77
C ALA A 247 -21.85 7.27 0.28
N ILE A 248 -20.96 6.43 -0.27
CA ILE A 248 -19.68 6.87 -0.86
C ILE A 248 -19.94 7.78 -2.06
N LEU A 249 -20.81 7.37 -2.97
CA LEU A 249 -21.18 8.17 -4.16
C LEU A 249 -21.72 9.55 -3.76
N ARG A 250 -22.66 9.60 -2.81
CA ARG A 250 -23.22 10.87 -2.31
C ARG A 250 -22.11 11.78 -1.80
N ARG A 251 -21.31 11.34 -0.84
CA ARG A 251 -20.24 12.16 -0.24
C ARG A 251 -19.24 12.66 -1.28
N CYS A 252 -18.84 11.81 -2.22
CA CYS A 252 -17.90 12.18 -3.27
C CYS A 252 -18.51 13.17 -4.27
N THR A 253 -19.79 13.03 -4.63
CA THR A 253 -20.49 13.97 -5.51
C THR A 253 -20.75 15.31 -4.81
N GLU A 254 -21.04 15.32 -3.52
CA GLU A 254 -21.11 16.55 -2.73
C GLU A 254 -19.77 17.28 -2.67
N LEU A 255 -18.66 16.52 -2.51
CA LEU A 255 -17.31 17.07 -2.50
C LEU A 255 -16.87 17.59 -3.88
N LEU A 256 -17.24 16.92 -4.96
CA LEU A 256 -16.87 17.24 -6.33
C LEU A 256 -18.08 17.01 -7.26
N PRO A 257 -18.93 18.05 -7.46
CA PRO A 257 -20.16 17.94 -8.26
C PRO A 257 -19.96 17.48 -9.71
N GLU A 258 -18.77 17.66 -10.27
CA GLU A 258 -18.39 17.17 -11.61
C GLU A 258 -18.50 15.64 -11.76
N LEU A 259 -18.63 14.91 -10.65
CA LEU A 259 -18.90 13.46 -10.64
C LEU A 259 -20.39 13.12 -10.82
N ALA A 260 -21.27 14.13 -10.79
CA ALA A 260 -22.71 13.88 -10.92
C ALA A 260 -23.03 13.21 -12.27
N GLY A 261 -23.71 12.06 -12.21
CA GLY A 261 -24.06 11.29 -13.39
C GLY A 261 -22.92 10.44 -13.98
N ALA A 262 -21.72 10.44 -13.40
CA ALA A 262 -20.65 9.56 -13.87
C ALA A 262 -21.06 8.08 -13.74
N PRO A 263 -20.96 7.26 -14.81
CA PRO A 263 -21.32 5.86 -14.79
C PRO A 263 -20.53 5.07 -13.73
N VAL A 264 -21.24 4.31 -12.90
CA VAL A 264 -20.62 3.37 -11.95
C VAL A 264 -20.09 2.16 -12.71
N LEU A 265 -18.80 1.89 -12.62
CA LEU A 265 -18.10 0.80 -13.29
C LEU A 265 -18.01 -0.46 -12.40
N GLY A 266 -18.08 -0.29 -11.08
CA GLY A 266 -18.02 -1.42 -10.16
C GLY A 266 -17.76 -1.02 -8.72
N HIS A 267 -17.69 -2.06 -7.88
CA HIS A 267 -17.44 -1.95 -6.45
C HIS A 267 -16.27 -2.86 -6.08
N GLN A 268 -15.44 -2.43 -5.14
CA GLN A 268 -14.34 -3.24 -4.64
C GLN A 268 -14.31 -3.19 -3.11
N VAL A 269 -13.95 -4.31 -2.50
CA VAL A 269 -13.72 -4.42 -1.07
C VAL A 269 -12.33 -5.00 -0.84
N GLY A 270 -11.55 -4.37 0.04
CA GLY A 270 -10.24 -4.85 0.44
C GLY A 270 -10.11 -4.91 1.97
N LEU A 271 -9.37 -5.90 2.43
CA LEU A 271 -9.07 -6.10 3.85
C LEU A 271 -7.64 -5.63 4.13
N ARG A 272 -7.49 -4.42 4.68
CA ARG A 272 -6.17 -3.86 5.01
C ARG A 272 -5.56 -4.64 6.18
N PRO A 273 -4.33 -5.15 6.07
CA PRO A 273 -3.67 -5.92 7.13
C PRO A 273 -3.15 -4.98 8.22
N HIS A 274 -4.03 -4.55 9.10
CA HIS A 274 -3.67 -3.70 10.22
C HIS A 274 -3.01 -4.52 11.33
N ARG A 275 -2.03 -3.92 12.02
CA ARG A 275 -1.42 -4.45 13.22
C ARG A 275 -1.39 -3.36 14.29
N ASP A 276 -1.84 -3.65 15.49
CA ASP A 276 -1.96 -2.67 16.57
C ASP A 276 -0.61 -2.07 16.98
N GLY A 277 0.45 -2.90 17.03
CA GLY A 277 1.84 -2.45 17.26
C GLY A 277 2.52 -1.77 16.06
N GLY A 278 1.78 -1.49 14.97
CA GLY A 278 2.34 -0.93 13.73
C GLY A 278 3.05 -1.97 12.87
N VAL A 279 3.83 -1.50 11.90
CA VAL A 279 4.56 -2.37 10.96
C VAL A 279 5.59 -3.21 11.70
N ARG A 280 5.50 -4.53 11.52
CA ARG A 280 6.50 -5.47 11.98
C ARG A 280 7.54 -5.68 10.89
N LEU A 281 8.68 -5.02 11.04
CA LEU A 281 9.84 -5.17 10.14
C LEU A 281 11.07 -5.41 11.00
N GLU A 282 11.42 -6.69 11.16
CA GLU A 282 12.49 -7.15 12.04
C GLU A 282 12.91 -8.59 11.71
N THR A 283 14.09 -9.00 12.17
CA THR A 283 14.49 -10.42 12.17
C THR A 283 13.86 -11.14 13.37
N ASP A 284 13.25 -12.28 13.13
CA ASP A 284 12.75 -13.15 14.21
C ASP A 284 13.95 -13.84 14.90
N PRO A 285 14.14 -13.67 16.22
CA PRO A 285 15.26 -14.27 16.93
C PRO A 285 15.07 -15.76 17.20
N ARG A 286 13.87 -16.31 17.01
CA ARG A 286 13.54 -17.70 17.32
C ARG A 286 14.08 -18.65 16.24
N PRO A 287 14.42 -19.90 16.59
CA PRO A 287 14.80 -20.91 15.61
C PRO A 287 13.58 -21.35 14.78
N HIS A 288 13.76 -21.52 13.49
CA HIS A 288 12.71 -21.91 12.53
C HIS A 288 13.14 -23.12 11.68
N GLY A 289 13.64 -24.18 12.30
CA GLY A 289 14.05 -25.39 11.61
C GLY A 289 15.16 -25.15 10.57
N ARG A 290 14.85 -25.33 9.28
CA ARG A 290 15.79 -25.08 8.17
C ARG A 290 15.97 -23.60 7.83
N VAL A 291 15.07 -22.73 8.25
CA VAL A 291 15.16 -21.30 8.01
C VAL A 291 16.20 -20.71 8.95
N ARG A 292 17.33 -20.30 8.39
CA ARG A 292 18.45 -19.71 9.15
C ARG A 292 18.20 -18.24 9.48
N ARG A 293 17.39 -17.55 8.65
CA ARG A 293 17.02 -16.14 8.83
C ARG A 293 15.58 -15.93 8.43
N LEU A 294 14.75 -15.54 9.37
CA LEU A 294 13.38 -15.14 9.15
C LEU A 294 13.27 -13.63 9.38
N VAL A 295 12.78 -12.92 8.38
CA VAL A 295 12.50 -11.48 8.45
C VAL A 295 11.00 -11.28 8.32
N HIS A 296 10.39 -10.57 9.25
CA HIS A 296 9.00 -10.12 9.14
C HIS A 296 8.92 -8.79 8.39
N ASN A 297 7.92 -8.63 7.54
CA ASN A 297 7.62 -7.40 6.81
C ASN A 297 6.11 -7.35 6.53
N TYR A 298 5.31 -7.11 7.57
CA TYR A 298 3.85 -7.11 7.49
C TYR A 298 3.21 -6.12 8.48
N GLY A 299 1.88 -6.01 8.44
CA GLY A 299 1.14 -5.16 9.37
C GLY A 299 1.01 -3.70 8.94
N HIS A 300 1.11 -3.43 7.64
CA HIS A 300 1.15 -2.07 7.06
C HIS A 300 -0.21 -1.36 7.06
N GLY A 301 -1.31 -2.05 7.36
CA GLY A 301 -2.66 -1.47 7.34
C GLY A 301 -2.99 -0.81 5.99
N GLY A 302 -3.42 0.44 6.03
CA GLY A 302 -3.72 1.24 4.84
C GLY A 302 -2.50 1.86 4.16
N ALA A 303 -1.31 1.79 4.76
CA ALA A 303 -0.10 2.46 4.26
C ALA A 303 0.83 1.53 3.45
N GLY A 304 0.39 0.30 3.12
CA GLY A 304 1.25 -0.69 2.46
C GLY A 304 1.94 -0.18 1.21
N VAL A 305 1.22 0.49 0.30
CA VAL A 305 1.83 1.06 -0.91
C VAL A 305 2.73 2.25 -0.59
N THR A 306 2.32 3.10 0.34
CA THR A 306 3.09 4.26 0.81
C THR A 306 4.46 3.87 1.38
N LEU A 307 4.61 2.67 1.96
CA LEU A 307 5.82 2.23 2.64
C LEU A 307 6.60 1.14 1.86
N ALA A 308 6.05 0.65 0.74
CA ALA A 308 6.48 -0.58 0.09
C ALA A 308 7.99 -0.64 -0.21
N TRP A 309 8.53 0.35 -0.89
CA TRP A 309 9.92 0.34 -1.32
C TRP A 309 10.89 0.60 -0.16
N GLY A 310 10.57 1.52 0.75
CA GLY A 310 11.40 1.74 1.93
C GLY A 310 11.44 0.53 2.85
N CYS A 311 10.30 -0.15 3.05
CA CYS A 311 10.25 -1.41 3.78
C CYS A 311 10.99 -2.54 3.04
N ALA A 312 10.94 -2.57 1.70
CA ALA A 312 11.69 -3.53 0.91
C ALA A 312 13.20 -3.35 1.06
N ASP A 313 13.67 -2.10 1.05
CA ASP A 313 15.08 -1.78 1.31
C ASP A 313 15.52 -2.24 2.71
N ALA A 314 14.72 -1.95 3.73
CA ALA A 314 15.04 -2.33 5.11
C ALA A 314 15.00 -3.86 5.29
N ALA A 315 14.01 -4.55 4.71
CA ALA A 315 13.93 -6.02 4.74
C ALA A 315 15.13 -6.66 4.03
N THR A 316 15.54 -6.10 2.89
CA THR A 316 16.74 -6.57 2.17
C THR A 316 18.00 -6.43 3.00
N ALA A 317 18.19 -5.31 3.68
CA ALA A 317 19.32 -5.11 4.59
C ALA A 317 19.35 -6.15 5.72
N LEU A 318 18.19 -6.46 6.31
CA LEU A 318 18.06 -7.50 7.33
C LEU A 318 18.37 -8.90 6.77
N VAL A 319 17.96 -9.23 5.54
CA VAL A 319 18.24 -10.52 4.91
C VAL A 319 19.72 -10.67 4.58
N THR A 320 20.35 -9.65 4.00
CA THR A 320 21.74 -9.71 3.54
C THR A 320 22.76 -9.48 4.66
N GLY A 321 22.33 -8.97 5.81
CA GLY A 321 23.24 -8.56 6.89
C GLY A 321 24.00 -7.27 6.57
N ALA A 322 23.62 -6.54 5.53
CA ALA A 322 24.21 -5.27 5.18
C ALA A 322 23.77 -4.21 6.22
N VAL A 323 24.70 -3.80 7.08
CA VAL A 323 24.48 -2.63 7.95
C VAL A 323 24.43 -1.39 7.04
N ARG A 324 23.27 -0.74 6.94
CA ARG A 324 23.22 0.59 6.33
C ARG A 324 23.83 1.59 7.31
N PRO A 325 24.76 2.44 6.87
CA PRO A 325 25.12 3.60 7.68
C PRO A 325 23.86 4.44 7.93
N ALA A 326 23.74 4.90 9.17
CA ALA A 326 22.65 5.71 9.69
C ALA A 326 22.55 7.05 8.93
#